data_4027aeae1180fa7116529b61def4f43b
#
_entry.id   4027aeae1180fa7116529b61def4f43b
#
_cell.length_a   1.000
_cell.length_b   1.000
_cell.length_c   1.000
_cell.angle_alpha   90.00
_cell.angle_beta   90.00
_cell.angle_gamma   90.00
#
_symmetry.space_group_name_H-M   'P 1'
#
loop_
_entity.id
_entity.type
_entity.pdbx_description
1 polymer ?
#
loop_
_entity_poly.entity_id
_entity_poly.type
_entity_poly.pdbx_seq_one_letter_code
_entity_poly.pdbx_strand_id
1 'polypeptide(L)'
;RLDQAQWDLLLITAEKMADEDSLFERNIFLLAAMKTMFLRISELAERDDWIPVMSHFWQDDKKNWWLKIYGKGKKIRDISVPDSFLPYLERYRLWRGLPALPGRQDKQPIVEKIRGAGGMSGRQLARLVHQVLDKTYETMRSRSGEKAAQIFKDVSPHWLRHTGASMEIERGRALKDVSEDLGHSSMATTDTVYVQTSAKKRAESGKSREV
;
A
#
# COMPACT_ATOMS: atom_id res chain seq x y z
N ARG A 1 11.48 6.81 -4.61
CA ARG A 1 10.43 6.72 -3.59
C ARG A 1 9.93 8.10 -3.19
N LEU A 2 8.71 8.17 -2.67
CA LEU A 2 8.19 9.37 -2.02
C LEU A 2 8.81 9.52 -0.62
N ASP A 3 9.05 10.76 -0.20
CA ASP A 3 9.31 11.08 1.19
C ASP A 3 7.97 11.19 1.99
N GLN A 4 8.07 11.42 3.31
CA GLN A 4 6.87 11.49 4.16
C GLN A 4 5.95 12.65 3.77
N ALA A 5 6.48 13.83 3.47
CA ALA A 5 5.68 15.00 3.10
C ALA A 5 4.97 14.79 1.75
N GLN A 6 5.65 14.17 0.78
CA GLN A 6 5.08 13.82 -0.52
C GLN A 6 3.98 12.76 -0.39
N TRP A 7 4.19 11.76 0.49
CA TRP A 7 3.15 10.77 0.79
C TRP A 7 1.92 11.44 1.44
N ASP A 8 2.14 12.29 2.43
CA ASP A 8 1.04 12.98 3.13
C ASP A 8 0.23 13.85 2.16
N LEU A 9 0.91 14.56 1.24
CA LEU A 9 0.24 15.31 0.19
C LEU A 9 -0.60 14.41 -0.73
N LEU A 10 -0.06 13.25 -1.12
CA LEU A 10 -0.79 12.28 -1.95
C LEU A 10 -2.07 11.81 -1.25
N LEU A 11 -1.97 11.46 0.03
CA LEU A 11 -3.10 10.98 0.82
C LEU A 11 -4.16 12.08 1.03
N ILE A 12 -3.74 13.29 1.41
CA ILE A 12 -4.63 14.46 1.55
C ILE A 12 -5.33 14.77 0.23
N THR A 13 -4.64 14.64 -0.90
CA THR A 13 -5.24 14.83 -2.22
C THR A 13 -6.33 13.78 -2.49
N ALA A 14 -6.08 12.52 -2.17
CA ALA A 14 -7.08 11.46 -2.30
C ALA A 14 -8.31 11.71 -1.43
N GLU A 15 -8.11 12.17 -0.19
CA GLU A 15 -9.21 12.53 0.72
C GLU A 15 -10.06 13.67 0.18
N LYS A 16 -9.45 14.72 -0.35
CA LYS A 16 -10.18 15.83 -0.99
C LYS A 16 -10.96 15.37 -2.22
N MET A 17 -10.39 14.49 -3.03
CA MET A 17 -11.10 13.89 -4.17
C MET A 17 -12.31 13.09 -3.69
N ALA A 18 -12.21 12.36 -2.59
CA ALA A 18 -13.33 11.60 -2.02
C ALA A 18 -14.41 12.51 -1.40
N ASP A 19 -14.05 13.67 -0.88
CA ASP A 19 -15.02 14.69 -0.41
C ASP A 19 -15.84 15.26 -1.58
N GLU A 20 -15.23 15.40 -2.76
CA GLU A 20 -15.90 15.86 -3.99
C GLU A 20 -16.74 14.76 -4.66
N ASP A 21 -16.21 13.54 -4.68
CA ASP A 21 -16.86 12.33 -5.24
C ASP A 21 -16.49 11.11 -4.41
N SER A 22 -17.46 10.55 -3.70
CA SER A 22 -17.26 9.42 -2.80
C SER A 22 -16.71 8.15 -3.48
N LEU A 23 -16.77 8.05 -4.80
CA LEU A 23 -16.14 6.95 -5.55
C LEU A 23 -14.64 6.89 -5.33
N PHE A 24 -13.99 7.99 -4.97
CA PHE A 24 -12.56 8.03 -4.63
C PHE A 24 -12.21 7.44 -3.25
N GLU A 25 -13.19 7.02 -2.45
CA GLU A 25 -12.94 6.21 -1.25
C GLU A 25 -12.12 4.94 -1.55
N ARG A 26 -12.32 4.35 -2.72
CA ARG A 26 -11.51 3.21 -3.20
C ARG A 26 -10.04 3.56 -3.41
N ASN A 27 -9.77 4.79 -3.86
CA ASN A 27 -8.41 5.27 -4.09
C ASN A 27 -7.67 5.43 -2.77
N ILE A 28 -8.31 5.99 -1.73
CA ILE A 28 -7.76 6.09 -0.37
C ILE A 28 -7.41 4.71 0.17
N PHE A 29 -8.37 3.78 0.11
CA PHE A 29 -8.18 2.40 0.56
C PHE A 29 -7.00 1.73 -0.16
N LEU A 30 -6.95 1.84 -1.49
CA LEU A 30 -5.91 1.23 -2.31
C LEU A 30 -4.53 1.78 -1.98
N LEU A 31 -4.39 3.11 -1.86
CA LEU A 31 -3.13 3.75 -1.49
C LEU A 31 -2.65 3.30 -0.11
N ALA A 32 -3.56 3.31 0.88
CA ALA A 32 -3.25 2.87 2.24
C ALA A 32 -2.81 1.40 2.27
N ALA A 33 -3.53 0.51 1.57
CA ALA A 33 -3.22 -0.91 1.49
C ALA A 33 -1.84 -1.17 0.86
N MET A 34 -1.55 -0.52 -0.27
CA MET A 34 -0.29 -0.69 -0.98
C MET A 34 0.92 -0.20 -0.18
N LYS A 35 0.77 0.92 0.53
CA LYS A 35 1.85 1.48 1.34
C LYS A 35 2.09 0.67 2.61
N THR A 36 1.04 0.36 3.36
CA THR A 36 1.17 -0.22 4.72
C THR A 36 1.44 -1.71 4.72
N MET A 37 0.94 -2.43 3.72
CA MET A 37 1.12 -3.87 3.56
C MET A 37 2.07 -4.23 2.41
N PHE A 38 2.69 -3.26 1.77
CA PHE A 38 3.65 -3.43 0.67
C PHE A 38 3.11 -4.27 -0.48
N LEU A 39 1.81 -4.11 -0.80
CA LEU A 39 1.13 -4.92 -1.80
C LEU A 39 1.51 -4.54 -3.23
N ARG A 40 1.61 -5.55 -4.08
CA ARG A 40 1.58 -5.34 -5.54
C ARG A 40 0.13 -5.15 -5.98
N ILE A 41 -0.10 -4.34 -7.00
CA ILE A 41 -1.44 -4.21 -7.60
C ILE A 41 -2.02 -5.57 -7.98
N SER A 42 -1.20 -6.46 -8.55
CA SER A 42 -1.63 -7.81 -8.93
C SER A 42 -2.08 -8.68 -7.76
N GLU A 43 -1.71 -8.35 -6.54
CA GLU A 43 -2.12 -9.07 -5.33
C GLU A 43 -3.51 -8.64 -4.83
N LEU A 44 -3.98 -7.46 -5.24
CA LEU A 44 -5.34 -6.95 -4.98
C LEU A 44 -6.29 -7.12 -6.17
N ALA A 45 -5.74 -7.44 -7.34
CA ALA A 45 -6.50 -7.57 -8.58
C ALA A 45 -7.19 -8.93 -8.68
N GLU A 46 -8.42 -8.92 -9.21
CA GLU A 46 -9.06 -10.14 -9.67
C GLU A 46 -8.31 -10.69 -10.89
N ARG A 47 -8.01 -11.97 -10.86
CA ARG A 47 -7.34 -12.73 -11.91
C ARG A 47 -8.07 -14.06 -12.12
N ASP A 48 -7.84 -14.71 -13.24
CA ASP A 48 -8.48 -15.99 -13.59
C ASP A 48 -8.22 -17.09 -12.54
N ASP A 49 -7.05 -17.06 -11.90
CA ASP A 49 -6.60 -18.05 -10.93
C ASP A 49 -6.74 -17.60 -9.46
N TRP A 50 -7.18 -16.35 -9.20
CA TRP A 50 -7.34 -15.82 -7.86
C TRP A 50 -8.28 -14.62 -7.78
N ILE A 51 -9.26 -14.72 -6.90
CA ILE A 51 -10.16 -13.60 -6.59
C ILE A 51 -9.89 -13.15 -5.15
N PRO A 52 -9.27 -11.96 -4.94
CA PRO A 52 -9.10 -11.39 -3.61
C PRO A 52 -10.46 -11.02 -3.00
N VAL A 53 -10.80 -11.65 -1.88
CA VAL A 53 -12.07 -11.42 -1.16
C VAL A 53 -11.83 -10.98 0.28
N MET A 54 -12.82 -10.35 0.89
CA MET A 54 -12.71 -9.76 2.22
C MET A 54 -12.43 -10.80 3.32
N SER A 55 -12.88 -12.05 3.16
CA SER A 55 -12.56 -13.15 4.11
C SER A 55 -11.09 -13.57 4.09
N HIS A 56 -10.28 -13.07 3.15
CA HIS A 56 -8.82 -13.24 3.19
C HIS A 56 -8.16 -12.38 4.27
N PHE A 57 -8.85 -11.34 4.79
CA PHE A 57 -8.48 -10.73 6.07
C PHE A 57 -8.94 -11.64 7.21
N TRP A 58 -8.04 -11.98 8.12
CA TRP A 58 -8.32 -12.87 9.24
C TRP A 58 -7.53 -12.48 10.49
N GLN A 59 -8.03 -12.88 11.65
CA GLN A 59 -7.36 -12.69 12.94
C GLN A 59 -6.84 -14.02 13.48
N ASP A 60 -5.63 -13.99 14.03
CA ASP A 60 -5.08 -15.09 14.80
C ASP A 60 -5.65 -15.14 16.25
N ASP A 61 -5.19 -16.10 17.04
CA ASP A 61 -5.59 -16.29 18.44
C ASP A 61 -5.16 -15.15 19.35
N LYS A 62 -4.12 -14.38 18.95
CA LYS A 62 -3.61 -13.19 19.65
C LYS A 62 -4.24 -11.88 19.16
N LYS A 63 -5.28 -11.98 18.33
CA LYS A 63 -5.97 -10.83 17.74
C LYS A 63 -5.16 -10.01 16.74
N ASN A 64 -4.05 -10.52 16.23
CA ASN A 64 -3.34 -9.90 15.13
C ASN A 64 -4.10 -10.10 13.83
N TRP A 65 -4.17 -9.06 13.00
CA TRP A 65 -4.77 -9.14 11.69
C TRP A 65 -3.75 -9.54 10.63
N TRP A 66 -4.19 -10.40 9.72
CA TRP A 66 -3.43 -10.93 8.60
C TRP A 66 -4.22 -10.82 7.30
N LEU A 67 -3.55 -10.69 6.18
CA LEU A 67 -4.13 -10.76 4.85
C LEU A 67 -3.49 -11.90 4.06
N LYS A 68 -4.31 -12.87 3.67
CA LYS A 68 -3.91 -13.95 2.76
C LYS A 68 -3.86 -13.44 1.34
N ILE A 69 -2.72 -13.58 0.68
CA ILE A 69 -2.52 -13.17 -0.71
C ILE A 69 -1.91 -14.28 -1.56
N TYR A 70 -2.15 -14.18 -2.86
CA TYR A 70 -1.61 -15.06 -3.88
C TYR A 70 -0.59 -14.27 -4.71
N GLY A 71 0.67 -14.50 -4.43
CA GLY A 71 1.79 -13.75 -4.98
C GLY A 71 2.37 -14.33 -6.26
N LYS A 72 3.52 -13.79 -6.64
CA LYS A 72 4.30 -14.26 -7.79
C LYS A 72 4.71 -15.73 -7.61
N GLY A 73 4.61 -16.50 -8.69
CA GLY A 73 4.96 -17.93 -8.67
C GLY A 73 3.93 -18.82 -7.99
N LYS A 74 2.68 -18.38 -7.94
CA LYS A 74 1.54 -19.13 -7.36
C LYS A 74 1.70 -19.47 -5.87
N LYS A 75 2.46 -18.66 -5.14
CA LYS A 75 2.69 -18.85 -3.71
C LYS A 75 1.67 -18.07 -2.89
N ILE A 76 0.99 -18.78 -1.98
CA ILE A 76 0.11 -18.18 -0.99
C ILE A 76 0.97 -17.79 0.22
N ARG A 77 0.77 -16.59 0.74
CA ARG A 77 1.38 -16.13 1.99
C ARG A 77 0.41 -15.24 2.77
N ASP A 78 0.64 -15.13 4.06
CA ASP A 78 -0.04 -14.16 4.91
C ASP A 78 0.88 -12.95 5.12
N ILE A 79 0.30 -11.76 5.00
CA ILE A 79 0.97 -10.48 5.27
C ILE A 79 0.40 -9.92 6.58
N SER A 80 1.26 -9.35 7.42
CA SER A 80 0.81 -8.64 8.61
C SER A 80 0.01 -7.39 8.23
N VAL A 81 -1.16 -7.21 8.85
CA VAL A 81 -2.00 -6.02 8.68
C VAL A 81 -1.74 -5.09 9.86
N PRO A 82 -1.14 -3.92 9.66
CA PRO A 82 -0.85 -3.00 10.75
C PRO A 82 -2.12 -2.35 11.29
N ASP A 83 -2.15 -2.06 12.58
CA ASP A 83 -3.29 -1.40 13.22
C ASP A 83 -3.62 -0.06 12.57
N SER A 84 -2.63 0.66 12.06
CA SER A 84 -2.81 1.92 11.33
C SER A 84 -3.59 1.78 10.02
N PHE A 85 -3.69 0.58 9.45
CA PHE A 85 -4.49 0.32 8.26
C PHE A 85 -5.97 0.06 8.60
N LEU A 86 -6.29 -0.45 9.77
CA LEU A 86 -7.66 -0.83 10.13
C LEU A 86 -8.68 0.31 9.96
N PRO A 87 -8.39 1.57 10.34
CA PRO A 87 -9.32 2.68 10.09
C PRO A 87 -9.65 2.88 8.61
N TYR A 88 -8.69 2.64 7.70
CA TYR A 88 -8.92 2.73 6.24
C TYR A 88 -9.78 1.57 5.73
N LEU A 89 -9.58 0.37 6.27
CA LEU A 89 -10.42 -0.79 5.97
C LEU A 89 -11.85 -0.56 6.43
N GLU A 90 -12.06 -0.10 7.66
CA GLU A 90 -13.37 0.22 8.22
C GLU A 90 -14.08 1.30 7.41
N ARG A 91 -13.41 2.43 7.14
CA ARG A 91 -13.92 3.54 6.33
C ARG A 91 -14.39 3.06 4.95
N TYR A 92 -13.57 2.30 4.27
CA TYR A 92 -13.88 1.77 2.94
C TYR A 92 -15.06 0.81 2.96
N ARG A 93 -15.13 -0.09 3.96
CA ARG A 93 -16.23 -1.05 4.09
C ARG A 93 -17.55 -0.34 4.42
N LEU A 94 -17.54 0.61 5.34
CA LEU A 94 -18.72 1.41 5.69
C LEU A 94 -19.25 2.21 4.49
N TRP A 95 -18.35 2.77 3.69
CA TRP A 95 -18.75 3.44 2.43
C TRP A 95 -19.46 2.47 1.47
N ARG A 96 -19.05 1.20 1.42
CA ARG A 96 -19.71 0.16 0.63
C ARG A 96 -21.03 -0.35 1.25
N GLY A 97 -21.43 0.14 2.40
CA GLY A 97 -22.60 -0.38 3.14
C GLY A 97 -22.36 -1.73 3.82
N LEU A 98 -21.10 -2.11 4.06
CA LEU A 98 -20.71 -3.35 4.72
C LEU A 98 -20.41 -3.10 6.20
N PRO A 99 -20.45 -4.14 7.06
CA PRO A 99 -19.96 -4.04 8.43
C PRO A 99 -18.51 -3.56 8.49
N ALA A 100 -18.12 -2.86 9.56
CA ALA A 100 -16.82 -2.22 9.70
C ALA A 100 -15.61 -3.16 9.43
N LEU A 101 -15.65 -4.38 9.95
CA LEU A 101 -14.60 -5.37 9.74
C LEU A 101 -15.13 -6.61 9.00
N PRO A 102 -14.28 -7.26 8.19
CA PRO A 102 -14.66 -8.46 7.46
C PRO A 102 -14.82 -9.67 8.37
N GLY A 103 -15.80 -10.52 8.05
CA GLY A 103 -15.99 -11.81 8.68
C GLY A 103 -15.38 -12.97 7.87
N ARG A 104 -15.35 -14.15 8.48
CA ARG A 104 -14.78 -15.37 7.87
C ARG A 104 -15.54 -15.83 6.62
N GLN A 105 -16.81 -15.46 6.47
CA GLN A 105 -17.69 -15.84 5.35
C GLN A 105 -17.84 -14.71 4.32
N ASP A 106 -17.11 -13.61 4.46
CA ASP A 106 -17.25 -12.44 3.59
C ASP A 106 -16.63 -12.69 2.21
N LYS A 107 -17.49 -12.95 1.23
CA LYS A 107 -17.11 -13.23 -0.16
C LYS A 107 -17.02 -11.99 -1.04
N GLN A 108 -17.23 -10.79 -0.48
CA GLN A 108 -17.11 -9.55 -1.24
C GLN A 108 -15.68 -9.37 -1.75
N PRO A 109 -15.49 -8.96 -3.02
CA PRO A 109 -14.14 -8.61 -3.50
C PRO A 109 -13.50 -7.54 -2.64
N ILE A 110 -12.19 -7.62 -2.43
CA ILE A 110 -11.46 -6.60 -1.67
C ILE A 110 -11.63 -5.24 -2.35
N VAL A 111 -11.43 -5.16 -3.67
CA VAL A 111 -11.74 -3.95 -4.45
C VAL A 111 -12.72 -4.32 -5.56
N GLU A 112 -13.99 -3.97 -5.36
CA GLU A 112 -15.04 -4.30 -6.31
C GLU A 112 -15.15 -3.29 -7.45
N LYS A 113 -15.70 -3.76 -8.57
CA LYS A 113 -16.13 -2.89 -9.67
C LYS A 113 -17.31 -2.01 -9.24
N ILE A 114 -17.40 -0.81 -9.78
CA ILE A 114 -18.60 0.03 -9.60
C ILE A 114 -19.78 -0.52 -10.40
N ARG A 115 -19.51 -1.02 -11.60
CA ARG A 115 -20.49 -1.59 -12.51
C ARG A 115 -20.14 -3.03 -12.81
N GLY A 116 -21.15 -3.90 -12.73
CA GLY A 116 -20.97 -5.33 -12.89
C GLY A 116 -20.52 -6.02 -11.59
N ALA A 117 -20.40 -7.34 -11.63
CA ALA A 117 -19.95 -8.16 -10.51
C ALA A 117 -18.43 -8.34 -10.53
N GLY A 118 -17.88 -8.66 -9.36
CA GLY A 118 -16.49 -9.07 -9.19
C GLY A 118 -15.53 -7.96 -8.84
N GLY A 119 -14.26 -8.31 -8.76
CA GLY A 119 -13.16 -7.41 -8.43
C GLY A 119 -12.62 -6.65 -9.64
N MET A 120 -11.77 -5.69 -9.37
CA MET A 120 -11.09 -4.89 -10.40
C MET A 120 -9.85 -5.62 -10.93
N SER A 121 -9.58 -5.46 -12.23
CA SER A 121 -8.32 -5.91 -12.85
C SER A 121 -7.14 -5.04 -12.40
N GLY A 122 -5.91 -5.54 -12.59
CA GLY A 122 -4.70 -4.77 -12.28
C GLY A 122 -4.61 -3.44 -13.04
N ARG A 123 -5.09 -3.41 -14.30
CA ARG A 123 -5.14 -2.18 -15.11
C ARG A 123 -6.12 -1.16 -14.51
N GLN A 124 -7.27 -1.61 -14.04
CA GLN A 124 -8.26 -0.73 -13.42
C GLN A 124 -7.74 -0.17 -12.09
N LEU A 125 -7.11 -1.02 -11.25
CA LEU A 125 -6.48 -0.58 -10.00
C LEU A 125 -5.34 0.41 -10.24
N ALA A 126 -4.47 0.16 -11.23
CA ALA A 126 -3.41 1.10 -11.60
C ALA A 126 -3.98 2.47 -12.00
N ARG A 127 -5.09 2.50 -12.71
CA ARG A 127 -5.79 3.75 -13.08
C ARG A 127 -6.24 4.52 -11.83
N LEU A 128 -6.76 3.85 -10.80
CA LEU A 128 -7.15 4.52 -9.55
C LEU A 128 -5.94 5.19 -8.87
N VAL A 129 -4.78 4.53 -8.87
CA VAL A 129 -3.54 5.13 -8.33
C VAL A 129 -3.12 6.34 -9.15
N HIS A 130 -3.10 6.23 -10.47
CA HIS A 130 -2.69 7.33 -11.36
C HIS A 130 -3.63 8.54 -11.26
N GLN A 131 -4.94 8.36 -11.05
CA GLN A 131 -5.86 9.48 -10.83
C GLN A 131 -5.41 10.38 -9.67
N VAL A 132 -4.98 9.79 -8.57
CA VAL A 132 -4.50 10.56 -7.41
C VAL A 132 -3.12 11.16 -7.67
N LEU A 133 -2.22 10.42 -8.29
CA LEU A 133 -0.89 10.93 -8.67
C LEU A 133 -0.99 12.14 -9.60
N ASP A 134 -1.83 12.07 -10.61
CA ASP A 134 -2.05 13.17 -11.55
C ASP A 134 -2.65 14.40 -10.88
N LYS A 135 -3.65 14.22 -10.01
CA LYS A 135 -4.22 15.33 -9.24
C LYS A 135 -3.23 15.95 -8.27
N THR A 136 -2.38 15.12 -7.64
CA THR A 136 -1.32 15.58 -6.74
C THR A 136 -0.24 16.35 -7.49
N TYR A 137 0.14 15.85 -8.67
CA TYR A 137 1.05 16.56 -9.57
C TYR A 137 0.53 17.95 -9.91
N GLU A 138 -0.71 18.09 -10.35
CA GLU A 138 -1.32 19.38 -10.68
C GLU A 138 -1.34 20.33 -9.49
N THR A 139 -1.68 19.81 -8.30
CA THR A 139 -1.69 20.59 -7.06
C THR A 139 -0.30 21.09 -6.71
N MET A 140 0.70 20.21 -6.76
CA MET A 140 2.10 20.56 -6.45
C MET A 140 2.69 21.51 -7.48
N ARG A 141 2.42 21.29 -8.77
CA ARG A 141 2.85 22.16 -9.86
C ARG A 141 2.37 23.59 -9.66
N SER A 142 1.10 23.75 -9.29
CA SER A 142 0.51 25.07 -9.07
C SER A 142 1.10 25.78 -7.85
N ARG A 143 1.56 25.04 -6.83
CA ARG A 143 2.07 25.60 -5.58
C ARG A 143 3.59 25.83 -5.60
N SER A 144 4.34 24.92 -6.19
CA SER A 144 5.79 24.82 -6.05
C SER A 144 6.55 24.68 -7.37
N GLY A 145 5.81 24.69 -8.49
CA GLY A 145 6.37 24.60 -9.84
C GLY A 145 6.62 23.18 -10.33
N GLU A 146 6.94 23.09 -11.62
CA GLU A 146 7.10 21.84 -12.38
C GLU A 146 8.13 20.89 -11.76
N LYS A 147 9.31 21.41 -11.42
CA LYS A 147 10.41 20.61 -10.87
C LYS A 147 10.05 19.89 -9.58
N ALA A 148 9.30 20.55 -8.69
CA ALA A 148 8.86 19.96 -7.43
C ALA A 148 7.76 18.91 -7.65
N ALA A 149 6.92 19.09 -8.66
CA ALA A 149 5.82 18.18 -8.97
C ALA A 149 6.25 16.92 -9.72
N GLN A 150 7.36 16.95 -10.45
CA GLN A 150 7.78 15.88 -11.36
C GLN A 150 7.83 14.50 -10.72
N ILE A 151 8.14 14.40 -9.44
CA ILE A 151 8.17 13.12 -8.71
C ILE A 151 6.85 12.36 -8.83
N PHE A 152 5.70 13.05 -8.84
CA PHE A 152 4.39 12.41 -8.95
C PHE A 152 4.07 11.87 -10.35
N LYS A 153 4.79 12.33 -11.38
CA LYS A 153 4.75 11.74 -12.73
C LYS A 153 5.66 10.52 -12.86
N ASP A 154 6.77 10.52 -12.12
CA ASP A 154 7.76 9.46 -12.18
C ASP A 154 7.37 8.24 -11.31
N VAL A 155 6.51 8.44 -10.32
CA VAL A 155 6.04 7.37 -9.42
C VAL A 155 5.08 6.44 -10.14
N SER A 156 5.38 5.15 -10.09
CA SER A 156 4.48 4.08 -10.49
C SER A 156 3.81 3.43 -9.26
N PRO A 157 2.74 2.65 -9.43
CA PRO A 157 2.16 1.87 -8.34
C PRO A 157 3.18 0.99 -7.59
N HIS A 158 4.19 0.48 -8.29
CA HIS A 158 5.26 -0.32 -7.67
C HIS A 158 6.11 0.51 -6.69
N TRP A 159 6.29 1.80 -6.95
CA TRP A 159 7.02 2.71 -6.07
C TRP A 159 6.32 2.95 -4.73
N LEU A 160 4.99 2.87 -4.68
CA LEU A 160 4.25 3.00 -3.41
C LEU A 160 4.61 1.88 -2.43
N ARG A 161 4.74 0.66 -2.93
CA ARG A 161 5.24 -0.49 -2.18
C ARG A 161 6.66 -0.25 -1.65
N HIS A 162 7.56 0.23 -2.50
CA HIS A 162 8.92 0.57 -2.09
C HIS A 162 8.96 1.73 -1.10
N THR A 163 8.10 2.73 -1.26
CA THR A 163 7.96 3.84 -0.32
C THR A 163 7.59 3.33 1.07
N GLY A 164 6.55 2.49 1.17
CA GLY A 164 6.10 1.92 2.44
C GLY A 164 7.19 1.09 3.12
N ALA A 165 7.77 0.14 2.38
CA ALA A 165 8.81 -0.75 2.93
C ALA A 165 10.06 0.03 3.41
N SER A 166 10.51 1.04 2.64
CA SER A 166 11.65 1.88 3.03
C SER A 166 11.36 2.67 4.30
N MET A 167 10.17 3.25 4.41
CA MET A 167 9.78 4.02 5.60
C MET A 167 9.73 3.15 6.85
N GLU A 168 9.26 1.91 6.75
CA GLU A 168 9.21 0.98 7.89
C GLU A 168 10.62 0.55 8.33
N ILE A 169 11.53 0.31 7.40
CA ILE A 169 12.94 0.04 7.72
C ILE A 169 13.58 1.26 8.41
N GLU A 170 13.29 2.47 7.92
CA GLU A 170 13.77 3.71 8.53
C GLU A 170 13.24 3.92 9.96
N ARG A 171 12.00 3.48 10.23
CA ARG A 171 11.40 3.47 11.56
C ARG A 171 11.96 2.40 12.50
N GLY A 172 12.80 1.49 11.99
CA GLY A 172 13.48 0.47 12.77
C GLY A 172 12.84 -0.92 12.75
N ARG A 173 11.83 -1.14 11.88
CA ARG A 173 11.29 -2.48 11.67
C ARG A 173 12.37 -3.41 11.13
N ALA A 174 12.42 -4.65 11.62
CA ALA A 174 13.44 -5.61 11.21
C ALA A 174 13.36 -5.90 9.71
N LEU A 175 14.51 -5.87 9.03
CA LEU A 175 14.60 -6.10 7.59
C LEU A 175 14.02 -7.47 7.19
N LYS A 176 14.20 -8.48 8.04
CA LYS A 176 13.65 -9.83 7.83
C LYS A 176 12.12 -9.79 7.74
N ASP A 177 11.44 -9.12 8.68
CA ASP A 177 9.99 -9.04 8.72
C ASP A 177 9.43 -8.29 7.52
N VAL A 178 10.09 -7.19 7.13
CA VAL A 178 9.72 -6.43 5.92
C VAL A 178 9.92 -7.28 4.67
N SER A 179 11.00 -8.07 4.60
CA SER A 179 11.27 -8.97 3.48
C SER A 179 10.22 -10.07 3.34
N GLU A 180 9.77 -10.63 4.46
CA GLU A 180 8.71 -11.64 4.49
C GLU A 180 7.38 -11.06 3.99
N ASP A 181 6.96 -9.90 4.49
CA ASP A 181 5.76 -9.21 4.01
C ASP A 181 5.86 -8.82 2.52
N LEU A 182 7.04 -8.42 2.05
CA LEU A 182 7.30 -8.20 0.64
C LEU A 182 7.22 -9.49 -0.20
N GLY A 183 7.35 -10.66 0.43
CA GLY A 183 7.39 -11.95 -0.27
C GLY A 183 8.61 -12.08 -1.16
N HIS A 184 9.76 -11.61 -0.72
CA HIS A 184 11.03 -11.84 -1.38
C HIS A 184 11.51 -13.25 -1.02
N SER A 185 11.91 -14.03 -2.02
CA SER A 185 12.44 -15.37 -1.83
C SER A 185 13.86 -15.40 -1.25
N SER A 186 14.53 -14.24 -1.21
CA SER A 186 15.86 -14.06 -0.67
C SER A 186 16.00 -12.68 -0.04
N MET A 187 16.66 -12.61 1.12
CA MET A 187 16.99 -11.33 1.77
C MET A 187 17.89 -10.45 0.89
N ALA A 188 18.73 -11.04 0.05
CA ALA A 188 19.60 -10.32 -0.87
C ALA A 188 18.84 -9.37 -1.81
N THR A 189 17.62 -9.73 -2.22
CA THR A 189 16.76 -8.84 -3.03
C THR A 189 16.30 -7.61 -2.23
N THR A 190 16.03 -7.78 -0.95
CA THR A 190 15.64 -6.68 -0.05
C THR A 190 16.87 -5.82 0.28
N ASP A 191 18.01 -6.44 0.57
CA ASP A 191 19.27 -5.75 0.85
C ASP A 191 19.70 -4.83 -0.31
N THR A 192 19.64 -5.31 -1.55
CA THR A 192 20.04 -4.51 -2.72
C THR A 192 19.20 -3.25 -2.88
N VAL A 193 17.91 -3.31 -2.57
CA VAL A 193 16.99 -2.16 -2.69
C VAL A 193 17.17 -1.17 -1.53
N TYR A 194 17.57 -1.64 -0.35
CA TYR A 194 17.58 -0.85 0.89
C TYR A 194 18.98 -0.56 1.45
N VAL A 195 20.05 -1.03 0.79
CA VAL A 195 21.46 -0.80 1.21
C VAL A 195 21.78 0.68 1.40
N GLN A 196 21.26 1.57 0.58
CA GLN A 196 21.52 3.02 0.74
C GLN A 196 20.95 3.56 2.06
N THR A 197 19.78 3.12 2.47
CA THR A 197 19.15 3.52 3.76
C THR A 197 19.94 2.96 4.94
N SER A 198 20.38 1.71 4.84
CA SER A 198 21.21 1.04 5.83
C SER A 198 22.59 1.70 5.98
N ALA A 199 23.21 2.13 4.89
CA ALA A 199 24.50 2.80 4.93
C ALA A 199 24.45 4.15 5.65
N LYS A 200 23.40 4.95 5.43
CA LYS A 200 23.19 6.22 6.12
C LYS A 200 22.97 6.03 7.62
N LYS A 201 22.08 5.12 8.02
CA LYS A 201 21.86 4.76 9.45
C LYS A 201 23.14 4.22 10.12
N ARG A 202 23.90 3.39 9.39
CA ARG A 202 25.16 2.84 9.88
C ARG A 202 26.21 3.94 10.11
N ALA A 203 26.27 4.93 9.23
CA ALA A 203 27.16 6.08 9.38
C ALA A 203 26.73 6.94 10.59
N GLU A 204 25.44 7.17 10.77
CA GLU A 204 24.89 7.93 11.90
C GLU A 204 25.11 7.20 13.22
N SER A 205 24.82 5.90 13.29
CA SER A 205 25.08 5.09 14.50
C SER A 205 26.57 4.92 14.79
N GLY A 206 27.42 5.04 13.78
CA GLY A 206 28.87 4.99 13.94
C GLY A 206 29.47 6.23 14.61
N LYS A 207 28.77 7.38 14.56
CA LYS A 207 29.24 8.63 15.19
C LYS A 207 29.25 8.59 16.72
N SER A 208 28.48 7.70 17.33
CA SER A 208 28.39 7.54 18.78
C SER A 208 29.35 6.50 19.36
N ARG A 209 30.27 5.95 18.55
CA ARG A 209 31.27 5.00 19.04
C ARG A 209 32.33 5.75 19.84
N GLU A 210 32.56 5.28 21.07
CA GLU A 210 33.64 5.75 21.94
C GLU A 210 34.93 4.98 21.66
N VAL A 211 36.09 5.63 21.93
CA VAL A 211 37.44 5.05 21.76
C VAL A 211 37.75 4.10 22.91
#